data_6dec3e837af24d293b663c1eb927b75d
#
_entry.id   6dec3e837af24d293b663c1eb927b75d
#
_cell.length_a   1.000
_cell.length_b   1.000
_cell.length_c   1.000
_cell.angle_alpha   90.00
_cell.angle_beta   90.00
_cell.angle_gamma   90.00
#
_symmetry.space_group_name_H-M   'P 1'
#
loop_
_entity.id
_entity.type
_entity.pdbx_description
1 polymer ?
#
loop_
_entity_poly.entity_id
_entity_poly.type
_entity_poly.pdbx_seq_one_letter_code
_entity_poly.pdbx_strand_id
1 'polypeptide(L)' 'MAMDLDDLFSGKPSDPLTELGKQELGPLSVAELDARIAALRDEITRVENHMAEVARHKASADALFAKR' A
#
# COMPACT_ATOMS: atom_id res chain seq x y z
N MET A 1 -6.35 22.43 -7.46
CA MET A 1 -6.33 21.95 -7.41
C MET A 1 -6.08 21.36 -7.36
N ALA A 2 -5.78 21.06 -7.66
CA ALA A 2 -5.61 20.45 -7.73
C ALA A 2 -5.61 19.80 -7.62
N MET A 3 -5.68 19.80 -7.65
CA MET A 3 -5.85 19.10 -7.66
C MET A 3 -5.68 18.53 -7.91
N ASP A 4 -5.53 18.37 -8.07
CA ASP A 4 -5.45 17.70 -8.45
C ASP A 4 -5.78 17.01 -9.00
N LEU A 5 -5.34 17.23 -9.40
CA LEU A 5 -5.51 16.47 -10.32
C LEU A 5 -5.92 15.23 -9.79
N ASP A 6 -5.30 14.62 -9.11
CA ASP A 6 -5.68 13.49 -8.57
C ASP A 6 -6.78 13.69 -7.82
N ASP A 7 -6.86 14.65 -7.33
CA ASP A 7 -7.93 14.94 -6.65
C ASP A 7 -8.90 14.88 -7.45
N LEU A 8 -8.62 15.23 -8.42
CA LEU A 8 -9.51 15.27 -9.22
C LEU A 8 -9.82 14.00 -9.49
N PHE A 9 -9.05 13.29 -9.51
CA PHE A 9 -9.43 12.08 -9.78
C PHE A 9 -10.18 11.76 -8.89
N SER A 10 -10.27 12.38 -8.68
CA SER A 10 -10.80 12.31 -8.10
C SER A 10 -11.94 12.48 -7.79
N GLY A 11 -12.35 13.11 -7.47
CA GLY A 11 -13.60 13.01 -7.20
C GLY A 11 -13.60 12.01 -6.21
N LYS A 12 -12.76 11.19 -6.16
CA LYS A 12 -12.82 10.23 -5.22
C LYS A 12 -12.09 10.64 -4.03
N PRO A 13 -12.43 10.18 -2.93
CA PRO A 13 -11.77 10.47 -1.71
C PRO A 13 -10.35 9.98 -1.81
N SER A 14 -9.44 10.58 -1.09
CA SER A 14 -8.08 10.14 -1.08
C SER A 14 -8.02 8.72 -0.59
N ASP A 15 -7.10 7.97 -1.11
CA ASP A 15 -6.98 6.61 -0.66
C ASP A 15 -6.35 6.58 0.73
N PRO A 16 -6.48 5.47 1.41
CA PRO A 16 -6.01 5.37 2.81
C PRO A 16 -4.55 5.69 3.00
N LEU A 17 -3.69 5.31 2.05
CA LEU A 17 -2.28 5.59 2.20
C LEU A 17 -1.98 7.06 2.11
N THR A 18 -2.67 7.75 1.21
CA THR A 18 -2.51 9.17 1.07
C THR A 18 -2.96 9.87 2.34
N GLU A 19 -4.10 9.45 2.88
CA GLU A 19 -4.62 10.05 4.11
C GLU A 19 -3.68 9.80 5.27
N LEU A 20 -3.12 8.62 5.35
CA LEU A 20 -2.19 8.30 6.41
C LEU A 20 -0.98 9.22 6.35
N GLY A 21 -0.48 9.48 5.15
CA GLY A 21 0.69 10.32 4.99
C GLY A 21 0.47 11.77 5.34
N LYS A 22 -0.80 12.18 5.43
CA LYS A 22 -1.13 13.55 5.77
C LYS A 22 -1.39 13.76 7.26
N GLN A 23 -1.45 12.69 8.02
CA GLN A 23 -1.76 12.82 9.42
C GLN A 23 -0.67 13.54 10.19
N GLU A 24 -1.08 14.35 11.14
CA GLU A 24 -0.14 15.07 11.97
C GLU A 24 0.51 14.11 12.93
N LEU A 25 1.80 14.12 12.99
CA LEU A 25 2.51 13.23 13.90
C LEU A 25 2.87 13.91 15.23
N GLY A 26 2.82 15.23 15.23
CA GLY A 26 3.18 15.96 16.44
C GLY A 26 2.48 15.55 17.72
N PRO A 27 1.17 15.27 17.67
CA PRO A 27 0.47 14.89 18.89
C PRO A 27 0.78 13.50 19.40
N LEU A 28 1.50 12.70 18.64
CA LEU A 28 1.74 11.31 19.03
C LEU A 28 2.93 11.18 19.96
N SER A 29 2.81 10.29 20.93
CA SER A 29 3.91 10.00 21.83
C SER A 29 4.92 9.10 21.12
N VAL A 30 6.08 8.96 21.71
CA VAL A 30 7.10 8.08 21.16
C VAL A 30 6.58 6.65 21.07
N ALA A 31 5.85 6.21 22.08
CA ALA A 31 5.29 4.86 22.04
C ALA A 31 4.30 4.70 20.92
N GLU A 32 3.51 5.74 20.68
CA GLU A 32 2.54 5.68 19.59
C GLU A 32 3.22 5.70 18.23
N LEU A 33 4.31 6.47 18.14
CA LEU A 33 5.07 6.49 16.88
C LEU A 33 5.71 5.13 16.63
N ASP A 34 6.21 4.50 17.67
CA ASP A 34 6.77 3.18 17.52
C ASP A 34 5.73 2.16 17.08
N ALA A 35 4.57 2.20 17.69
CA ALA A 35 3.49 1.29 17.33
C ALA A 35 3.08 1.52 15.88
N ARG A 36 3.11 2.76 15.45
CA ARG A 36 2.76 3.10 14.08
C ARG A 36 3.77 2.49 13.11
N ILE A 37 5.05 2.58 13.46
CA ILE A 37 6.09 1.99 12.62
C ILE A 37 5.89 0.49 12.52
N ALA A 38 5.60 -0.16 13.64
CA ALA A 38 5.38 -1.60 13.62
C ALA A 38 4.21 -1.98 12.73
N ALA A 39 3.13 -1.23 12.82
CA ALA A 39 1.96 -1.49 12.01
C ALA A 39 2.28 -1.29 10.52
N LEU A 40 3.06 -0.27 10.20
CA LEU A 40 3.43 -0.02 8.83
C LEU A 40 4.34 -1.11 8.28
N ARG A 41 5.21 -1.64 9.12
CA ARG A 41 6.06 -2.74 8.69
C ARG A 41 5.25 -3.99 8.43
N ASP A 42 4.23 -4.23 9.24
CA ASP A 42 3.34 -5.36 9.02
C ASP A 42 2.60 -5.19 7.70
N GLU A 43 2.21 -3.97 7.39
CA GLU A 43 1.52 -3.71 6.15
C GLU A 43 2.44 -3.94 4.94
N ILE A 44 3.70 -3.53 5.06
CA ILE A 44 4.65 -3.77 3.99
C ILE A 44 4.79 -5.27 3.75
N THR A 45 4.88 -6.04 4.82
CA THR A 45 5.00 -7.48 4.70
C THR A 45 3.77 -8.09 4.04
N ARG A 46 2.61 -7.61 4.42
CA ARG A 46 1.38 -8.11 3.84
C ARG A 46 1.34 -7.88 2.33
N VAL A 47 1.74 -6.69 1.91
CA VAL A 47 1.73 -6.33 0.50
C VAL A 47 2.78 -7.14 -0.26
N GLU A 48 3.95 -7.30 0.34
CA GLU A 48 5.01 -8.08 -0.29
C GLU A 48 4.61 -9.53 -0.47
N ASN A 49 3.93 -10.08 0.52
CA ASN A 49 3.47 -11.46 0.41
C ASN A 49 2.44 -11.59 -0.70
N HIS A 50 1.58 -10.61 -0.83
CA HIS A 50 0.59 -10.63 -1.89
C HIS A 50 1.27 -10.54 -3.27
N MET A 51 2.26 -9.67 -3.38
CA MET A 51 3.00 -9.55 -4.63
C MET A 51 3.68 -10.86 -5.01
N ALA A 52 4.24 -11.53 -4.01
CA ALA A 52 4.89 -12.80 -4.28
C ALA A 52 3.90 -13.84 -4.77
N GLU A 53 2.69 -13.80 -4.19
CA GLU A 53 1.67 -14.72 -4.60
C GLU A 53 1.22 -14.47 -6.02
N VAL A 54 1.02 -13.21 -6.37
CA VAL A 54 0.62 -12.84 -7.71
C VAL A 54 1.71 -13.26 -8.71
N ALA A 55 2.96 -13.02 -8.35
CA ALA A 55 4.07 -13.39 -9.22
C ALA A 55 4.13 -14.89 -9.43
N ARG A 56 3.86 -15.63 -8.37
CA ARG A 56 3.87 -17.07 -8.47
C ARG A 56 2.77 -17.59 -9.38
N HIS A 57 1.59 -17.02 -9.26
CA HIS A 57 0.48 -17.42 -10.10
C HIS A 57 0.76 -17.10 -11.57
N LYS A 58 1.35 -15.95 -11.80
CA LYS A 58 1.67 -15.56 -13.14
C LYS A 58 2.72 -16.49 -13.75
N ALA A 59 3.74 -16.81 -12.98
CA ALA A 59 4.78 -17.70 -13.46
C ALA A 59 4.22 -19.07 -13.76
N SER A 60 3.30 -19.54 -12.96
CA SER A 60 2.66 -20.81 -13.17
C SER A 60 1.86 -20.82 -14.45
N ALA A 61 1.11 -19.79 -14.67
CA ALA A 61 0.31 -19.70 -15.87
C ALA A 61 1.20 -19.65 -17.11
N ASP A 62 2.29 -18.88 -17.02
CA ASP A 62 3.21 -18.78 -18.12
C ASP A 62 3.87 -20.13 -18.41
N ALA A 63 4.20 -20.84 -17.37
CA ALA A 63 4.82 -22.14 -17.54
C ALA A 63 3.86 -23.11 -18.21
N LEU A 64 2.59 -23.04 -17.85
CA LEU A 64 1.61 -23.88 -18.46
C LEU A 64 1.47 -23.60 -19.94
N PHE A 65 1.43 -22.35 -20.31
CA PHE A 65 1.33 -22.01 -21.69
C PHE A 65 2.58 -22.38 -22.45
N ALA A 66 3.71 -22.17 -21.85
CA ALA A 66 4.93 -22.47 -22.53
C ALA A 66 5.12 -23.94 -22.75
N LYS A 67 4.45 -24.75 -21.96
CA LYS A 67 4.56 -26.08 -22.06
C LYS A 67 3.85 -26.73 -23.10
N ARG A 68 3.16 -26.29 -23.91
CA ARG A 68 2.36 -26.87 -24.86
C ARG A 68 3.02 -27.51 -25.80
#